data_c6ed4ab5e3c2779f6099b9f096f42ab7
#
_entry.id   c6ed4ab5e3c2779f6099b9f096f42ab7
#
_cell.length_a   1.000
_cell.length_b   1.000
_cell.length_c   1.000
_cell.angle_alpha   90.00
_cell.angle_beta   90.00
_cell.angle_gamma   90.00
#
_symmetry.space_group_name_H-M   'P 1'
#
loop_
_entity.id
_entity.type
_entity.pdbx_description
1 polymer ?
#
loop_
_entity_poly.entity_id
_entity_poly.type
_entity_poly.pdbx_seq_one_letter_code
_entity_poly.pdbx_strand_id
1 'polypeptide(L)'
;MKKMLVMLVMLLCIASSCFAAEERTTKEIFADTTIADVVITGDQLRVRTHPDLDGYIIKKLNKGTVCKFMNKVEDKNGTDSWIYIIMEDGTVGWVFGAYARIEGNVE
;
A
#
# COMPACT_ATOMS: atom_id res chain seq x y z
N MET A 1 -8.70 42.30 -19.28
CA MET A 1 -9.38 41.77 -18.09
C MET A 1 -9.91 40.36 -18.30
N LYS A 2 -10.62 40.12 -19.39
CA LYS A 2 -11.14 38.76 -19.66
C LYS A 2 -10.05 37.71 -19.80
N LYS A 3 -8.92 38.06 -20.37
CA LYS A 3 -7.79 37.14 -20.54
C LYS A 3 -7.17 36.71 -19.22
N MET A 4 -7.10 37.61 -18.27
CA MET A 4 -6.56 37.29 -16.94
C MET A 4 -7.45 36.33 -16.18
N LEU A 5 -8.76 36.49 -16.30
CA LEU A 5 -9.71 35.62 -15.65
C LEU A 5 -9.66 34.20 -16.19
N VAL A 6 -9.54 34.08 -17.52
CA VAL A 6 -9.43 32.76 -18.16
C VAL A 6 -8.17 32.04 -17.74
N MET A 7 -7.05 32.74 -17.64
CA MET A 7 -5.80 32.15 -17.22
C MET A 7 -5.86 31.66 -15.78
N LEU A 8 -6.53 32.39 -14.91
CA LEU A 8 -6.69 32.00 -13.53
C LEU A 8 -7.49 30.69 -13.40
N VAL A 9 -8.57 30.58 -14.19
CA VAL A 9 -9.40 29.37 -14.19
C VAL A 9 -8.61 28.17 -14.70
N MET A 10 -7.80 28.33 -15.73
CA MET A 10 -6.97 27.26 -16.26
C MET A 10 -5.92 26.79 -15.26
N LEU A 11 -5.34 27.71 -14.51
CA LEU A 11 -4.36 27.38 -13.50
C LEU A 11 -4.98 26.52 -12.38
N LEU A 12 -6.21 26.83 -11.97
CA LEU A 12 -6.93 26.04 -10.98
C LEU A 12 -7.23 24.63 -11.49
N CYS A 13 -7.62 24.50 -12.75
CA CYS A 13 -7.90 23.20 -13.36
C CYS A 13 -6.64 22.32 -13.40
N ILE A 14 -5.50 22.87 -13.74
CA ILE A 14 -4.23 22.14 -13.78
C ILE A 14 -3.86 21.64 -12.40
N ALA A 15 -3.98 22.47 -11.38
CA ALA A 15 -3.69 22.08 -10.00
C ALA A 15 -4.60 20.94 -9.53
N SER A 16 -5.87 20.99 -9.85
CA SER A 16 -6.82 19.93 -9.51
C SER A 16 -6.47 18.63 -10.21
N SER A 17 -6.10 18.68 -11.48
CA SER A 17 -5.74 17.48 -12.24
C SER A 17 -4.50 16.80 -11.68
N CYS A 18 -3.46 17.54 -11.31
CA CYS A 18 -2.26 16.98 -10.72
C CYS A 18 -2.54 16.30 -9.38
N PHE A 19 -3.37 16.91 -8.57
CA PHE A 19 -3.72 16.36 -7.28
C PHE A 19 -4.50 15.05 -7.43
N ALA A 20 -5.46 15.01 -8.34
CA ALA A 20 -6.27 13.83 -8.57
C ALA A 20 -5.45 12.65 -9.14
N ALA A 21 -4.42 12.93 -9.92
CA ALA A 21 -3.59 11.90 -10.56
C ALA A 21 -2.72 11.13 -9.58
N GLU A 22 -2.44 11.68 -8.40
CA GLU A 22 -1.57 11.03 -7.41
C GLU A 22 -2.28 10.06 -6.50
N GLU A 23 -3.61 10.14 -6.41
CA GLU A 23 -4.38 9.31 -5.51
C GLU A 23 -5.10 8.20 -6.26
N ARG A 24 -4.80 6.97 -5.87
CA ARG A 24 -5.55 5.81 -6.34
C ARG A 24 -6.43 5.30 -5.20
N THR A 25 -7.64 4.90 -5.52
CA THR A 25 -8.53 4.30 -4.54
C THR A 25 -8.08 2.88 -4.22
N THR A 26 -8.43 2.38 -3.05
CA THR A 26 -8.17 0.99 -2.68
C THR A 26 -8.80 0.04 -3.68
N LYS A 27 -9.98 0.36 -4.16
CA LYS A 27 -10.68 -0.44 -5.16
C LYS A 27 -9.89 -0.55 -6.46
N GLU A 28 -9.29 0.55 -6.93
CA GLU A 28 -8.46 0.54 -8.13
C GLU A 28 -7.21 -0.31 -7.95
N ILE A 29 -6.57 -0.22 -6.78
CA ILE A 29 -5.39 -1.02 -6.46
C ILE A 29 -5.74 -2.51 -6.46
N PHE A 30 -6.85 -2.90 -5.86
CA PHE A 30 -7.27 -4.30 -5.81
C PHE A 30 -7.72 -4.84 -7.16
N ALA A 31 -8.20 -3.96 -8.05
CA ALA A 31 -8.55 -4.35 -9.41
C ALA A 31 -7.34 -4.46 -10.34
N ASP A 32 -6.21 -3.90 -9.96
CA ASP A 32 -5.01 -3.88 -10.79
C ASP A 32 -4.27 -5.22 -10.70
N THR A 33 -4.34 -6.00 -11.75
CA THR A 33 -3.70 -7.32 -11.81
C THR A 33 -2.18 -7.25 -11.97
N THR A 34 -1.61 -6.06 -12.22
CA THR A 34 -0.16 -5.89 -12.30
C THR A 34 0.48 -5.76 -10.92
N ILE A 35 -0.32 -5.49 -9.90
CA ILE A 35 0.17 -5.41 -8.52
C ILE A 35 0.10 -6.80 -7.91
N ALA A 36 1.21 -7.26 -7.32
CA ALA A 36 1.27 -8.57 -6.71
C ALA A 36 0.36 -8.68 -5.49
N ASP A 37 -0.13 -9.87 -5.23
CA ASP A 37 -0.89 -10.18 -4.04
C ASP A 37 0.04 -10.64 -2.92
N VAL A 38 -0.38 -10.42 -1.68
CA VAL A 38 0.29 -10.96 -0.50
C VAL A 38 -0.70 -11.83 0.24
N VAL A 39 -0.37 -13.13 0.36
CA VAL A 39 -1.21 -14.09 1.07
C VAL A 39 -0.62 -14.32 2.46
N ILE A 40 -1.45 -14.14 3.47
CA ILE A 40 -1.04 -14.32 4.86
C ILE A 40 -1.00 -15.82 5.17
N THR A 41 0.16 -16.33 5.57
CA THR A 41 0.36 -17.75 5.85
C THR A 41 0.38 -18.04 7.35
N GLY A 42 0.59 -17.04 8.18
CA GLY A 42 0.53 -17.18 9.64
C GLY A 42 -0.82 -16.71 10.19
N ASP A 43 -1.31 -17.37 11.23
CA ASP A 43 -2.56 -16.96 11.85
C ASP A 43 -2.33 -15.80 12.80
N GLN A 44 -3.30 -14.86 12.84
CA GLN A 44 -3.21 -13.65 13.68
C GLN A 44 -1.94 -12.85 13.45
N LEU A 45 -1.52 -12.74 12.19
CA LEU A 45 -0.33 -11.97 11.83
C LEU A 45 -0.56 -10.48 12.11
N ARG A 46 0.38 -9.87 12.82
CA ARG A 46 0.27 -8.47 13.23
C ARG A 46 0.69 -7.55 12.11
N VAL A 47 -0.16 -6.57 11.83
CA VAL A 47 0.14 -5.46 10.93
C VAL A 47 0.64 -4.30 11.77
N ARG A 48 1.83 -3.79 11.49
CA ARG A 48 2.49 -2.78 12.30
C ARG A 48 2.67 -1.47 11.54
N THR A 49 2.84 -0.38 12.28
CA THR A 49 3.07 0.94 11.69
C THR A 49 4.46 1.10 11.10
N HIS A 50 5.42 0.32 11.55
CA HIS A 50 6.82 0.39 11.13
C HIS A 50 7.33 -1.01 10.79
N PRO A 51 8.35 -1.13 9.92
CA PRO A 51 8.91 -2.43 9.58
C PRO A 51 9.88 -2.95 10.65
N ASP A 52 9.41 -3.05 11.87
CA ASP A 52 10.16 -3.61 12.99
C ASP A 52 9.20 -4.06 14.09
N LEU A 53 9.73 -4.73 15.10
CA LEU A 53 8.94 -5.28 16.20
C LEU A 53 8.50 -4.20 17.20
N ASP A 54 9.06 -3.00 17.11
CA ASP A 54 8.70 -1.88 17.97
C ASP A 54 7.51 -1.07 17.41
N GLY A 55 7.11 -1.33 16.18
CA GLY A 55 5.96 -0.66 15.58
C GLY A 55 4.66 -1.01 16.29
N TYR A 56 3.73 -0.07 16.33
CA TYR A 56 2.41 -0.31 16.90
C TYR A 56 1.63 -1.31 16.06
N ILE A 57 0.85 -2.15 16.73
CA ILE A 57 -0.01 -3.12 16.05
C ILE A 57 -1.30 -2.40 15.66
N ILE A 58 -1.55 -2.34 14.35
CA ILE A 58 -2.76 -1.72 13.79
C ILE A 58 -3.90 -2.73 13.75
N LYS A 59 -3.59 -3.95 13.33
CA LYS A 59 -4.59 -4.98 13.09
C LYS A 59 -3.91 -6.35 13.11
N LYS A 60 -4.68 -7.40 13.31
CA LYS A 60 -4.22 -8.78 13.15
C LYS A 60 -4.95 -9.43 11.99
N LEU A 61 -4.23 -10.17 11.16
CA LEU A 61 -4.79 -10.81 9.99
C LEU A 61 -4.84 -12.32 10.18
N ASN A 62 -5.93 -12.91 9.74
CA ASN A 62 -6.09 -14.37 9.77
C ASN A 62 -5.33 -15.01 8.62
N LYS A 63 -4.91 -16.25 8.83
CA LYS A 63 -4.30 -17.06 7.78
C LYS A 63 -5.23 -17.12 6.56
N GLY A 64 -4.68 -16.94 5.38
CA GLY A 64 -5.43 -16.95 4.13
C GLY A 64 -5.94 -15.59 3.68
N THR A 65 -5.75 -14.54 4.49
CA THR A 65 -6.11 -13.18 4.08
C THR A 65 -5.24 -12.75 2.90
N VAL A 66 -5.86 -12.12 1.91
CA VAL A 66 -5.17 -11.62 0.71
C VAL A 66 -5.13 -10.10 0.74
N CYS A 67 -3.93 -9.56 0.59
CA CYS A 67 -3.68 -8.12 0.54
C CYS A 67 -2.93 -7.79 -0.74
N LYS A 68 -2.70 -6.51 -1.02
CA LYS A 68 -1.89 -6.09 -2.16
C LYS A 68 -0.51 -5.65 -1.71
N PHE A 69 0.49 -6.00 -2.50
CA PHE A 69 1.89 -5.68 -2.25
C PHE A 69 2.17 -4.21 -2.58
N MET A 70 2.76 -3.49 -1.65
CA MET A 70 3.13 -2.10 -1.85
C MET A 70 4.65 -1.89 -1.84
N ASN A 71 5.35 -2.53 -0.91
CA ASN A 71 6.79 -2.37 -0.78
C ASN A 71 7.37 -3.52 0.05
N LYS A 72 8.69 -3.63 0.00
CA LYS A 72 9.42 -4.66 0.76
C LYS A 72 10.76 -4.10 1.20
N VAL A 73 11.09 -4.29 2.46
CA VAL A 73 12.39 -3.89 3.00
C VAL A 73 12.98 -5.06 3.77
N GLU A 74 14.30 -5.10 3.86
CA GLU A 74 14.98 -6.13 4.63
C GLU A 74 14.97 -5.77 6.12
N ASP A 75 14.93 -6.81 6.95
CA ASP A 75 15.07 -6.68 8.40
C ASP A 75 16.45 -6.11 8.74
N LYS A 76 16.56 -5.53 9.92
CA LYS A 76 17.83 -4.98 10.42
C LYS A 76 18.96 -5.99 10.39
N ASN A 77 18.65 -7.24 10.62
CA ASN A 77 19.61 -8.33 10.62
C ASN A 77 19.86 -8.94 9.24
N GLY A 78 19.09 -8.53 8.23
CA GLY A 78 19.25 -9.05 6.87
C GLY A 78 18.81 -10.49 6.67
N THR A 79 18.15 -11.09 7.66
CA THR A 79 17.72 -12.49 7.59
C THR A 79 16.30 -12.63 7.05
N ASP A 80 15.45 -11.68 7.32
CA ASP A 80 14.06 -11.68 6.91
C ASP A 80 13.69 -10.34 6.27
N SER A 81 12.47 -10.23 5.81
CA SER A 81 11.98 -9.00 5.21
C SER A 81 10.67 -8.56 5.84
N TRP A 82 10.36 -7.29 5.67
CA TRP A 82 9.08 -6.72 6.04
C TRP A 82 8.36 -6.29 4.77
N ILE A 83 7.08 -6.59 4.68
CA ILE A 83 6.28 -6.32 3.49
C ILE A 83 5.23 -5.26 3.84
N TYR A 84 5.23 -4.18 3.06
CA TYR A 84 4.21 -3.15 3.18
C TYR A 84 3.01 -3.54 2.33
N ILE A 85 1.87 -3.61 2.94
CA ILE A 85 0.65 -4.08 2.31
C ILE A 85 -0.48 -3.06 2.44
N ILE A 86 -1.43 -3.14 1.53
CA ILE A 86 -2.71 -2.46 1.67
C ILE A 86 -3.81 -3.52 1.73
N MET A 87 -4.71 -3.37 2.69
CA MET A 87 -5.85 -4.26 2.86
C MET A 87 -7.05 -3.75 2.09
N GLU A 88 -8.03 -4.60 1.89
CA GLU A 88 -9.21 -4.29 1.12
C GLU A 88 -10.01 -3.12 1.68
N ASP A 89 -9.96 -2.91 2.99
CA ASP A 89 -10.61 -1.79 3.66
C ASP A 89 -9.80 -0.48 3.61
N GLY A 90 -8.64 -0.48 2.95
CA GLY A 90 -7.77 0.68 2.83
C GLY A 90 -6.70 0.79 3.90
N THR A 91 -6.70 -0.07 4.89
CA THR A 91 -5.67 -0.07 5.93
C THR A 91 -4.32 -0.46 5.34
N VAL A 92 -3.28 0.28 5.67
CA VAL A 92 -1.92 0.01 5.24
C VAL A 92 -1.03 -0.27 6.44
N GLY A 93 0.01 -1.07 6.23
CA GLY A 93 0.96 -1.35 7.29
C GLY A 93 1.97 -2.42 6.89
N TRP A 94 2.83 -2.78 7.82
CA TRP A 94 3.94 -3.69 7.61
C TRP A 94 3.67 -5.04 8.27
N VAL A 95 3.94 -6.11 7.56
CA VAL A 95 3.86 -7.48 8.08
C VAL A 95 5.22 -8.16 7.95
N PHE A 96 5.49 -9.09 8.86
CA PHE A 96 6.73 -9.86 8.83
C PHE A 96 6.72 -10.85 7.67
N GLY A 97 7.74 -10.80 6.83
CA GLY A 97 7.78 -11.57 5.59
C GLY A 97 7.79 -13.09 5.77
N ALA A 98 8.22 -13.58 6.93
CA ALA A 98 8.24 -15.01 7.20
C ALA A 98 6.83 -15.63 7.22
N TYR A 99 5.80 -14.82 7.47
CA TYR A 99 4.42 -15.28 7.58
C TYR A 99 3.53 -14.71 6.49
N ALA A 100 4.12 -14.28 5.40
CA ALA A 100 3.38 -13.73 4.26
C ALA A 100 4.08 -14.16 2.97
N ARG A 101 3.28 -14.55 1.98
CA ARG A 101 3.80 -15.00 0.69
C ARG A 101 3.38 -14.01 -0.39
N ILE A 102 4.33 -13.55 -1.18
CA ILE A 102 4.06 -12.67 -2.31
C ILE A 102 3.75 -13.53 -3.53
N GLU A 103 2.61 -13.29 -4.16
CA GLU A 103 2.18 -13.99 -5.37
C GLU A 103 1.95 -12.99 -6.49
N GLY A 104 2.34 -13.36 -7.70
CA GLY A 104 2.18 -12.52 -8.88
C GLY A 104 3.50 -11.95 -9.37
N ASN A 105 3.42 -10.94 -10.23
CA ASN A 105 4.61 -10.30 -10.81
C ASN A 105 5.23 -9.31 -9.85
N VAL A 106 6.33 -9.70 -9.25
CA VAL A 106 7.06 -8.90 -8.25
C VAL A 106 8.37 -8.35 -8.82
N GLU A 107 8.54 -8.40 -10.08
CA GLU A 107 9.77 -7.97 -10.74
C GLU A 107 9.89 -6.47 -10.91
#